data_145a05f412964b3c1cb0a80e059b8436
#
_entry.id   145a05f412964b3c1cb0a80e059b8436
#
_cell.length_a   1.000
_cell.length_b   1.000
_cell.length_c   1.000
_cell.angle_alpha   90.00
_cell.angle_beta   90.00
_cell.angle_gamma   90.00
#
_symmetry.space_group_name_H-M   'P 1'
#
loop_
_entity.id
_entity.type
_entity.pdbx_description
1 polymer ?
#
loop_
_entity_poly.entity_id
_entity_poly.type
_entity_poly.pdbx_seq_one_letter_code
_entity_poly.pdbx_strand_id
1 'polypeptide(L)'
;MIELPKTPSMSLNGRKAIITGASSGIGLGCAVALAEAGAHVCLSARNSKNLNKVVEAIQAKGLNAEAITLDVSDVKASQEVILTNGPFDVLVNSAGSAHHTPSKDTNEEDFDDVMNVNLRGAYFLTQAVAKGLIENKKPGSLINISSQMGHVGGIDRAVYSASKHAVEGFTKAMAIEWGPYNIRVNTIC
;
A
#
# COMPACT_ATOMS: atom_id res chain seq x y z
N MET A 1 -11.55 36.25 25.33
CA MET A 1 -12.03 35.53 24.10
C MET A 1 -11.73 34.08 24.29
N ILE A 2 -12.66 33.18 23.99
CA ILE A 2 -12.41 31.73 24.02
C ILE A 2 -11.64 31.36 22.73
N GLU A 3 -10.46 30.77 22.86
CA GLU A 3 -9.71 30.26 21.73
C GLU A 3 -10.32 28.90 21.32
N LEU A 4 -10.78 28.79 20.07
CA LEU A 4 -11.36 27.56 19.57
C LEU A 4 -10.23 26.58 19.15
N PRO A 5 -10.39 25.29 19.41
CA PRO A 5 -9.42 24.29 18.93
C PRO A 5 -9.38 24.25 17.40
N LYS A 6 -8.18 24.11 16.83
CA LYS A 6 -7.99 23.97 15.38
C LYS A 6 -7.92 22.50 15.02
N THR A 7 -8.65 22.11 13.99
CA THR A 7 -8.51 20.76 13.41
C THR A 7 -7.16 20.63 12.71
N PRO A 8 -6.51 19.44 12.75
CA PRO A 8 -5.33 19.19 11.95
C PRO A 8 -5.58 19.37 10.45
N SER A 9 -4.59 19.85 9.73
CA SER A 9 -4.68 19.96 8.27
C SER A 9 -4.71 18.56 7.62
N MET A 10 -5.64 18.37 6.67
CA MET A 10 -5.72 17.19 5.83
C MET A 10 -4.91 17.34 4.52
N SER A 11 -4.26 18.49 4.33
CA SER A 11 -3.45 18.76 3.14
C SER A 11 -2.21 17.89 3.10
N LEU A 12 -1.95 17.33 1.90
CA LEU A 12 -0.76 16.53 1.57
C LEU A 12 0.18 17.27 0.61
N ASN A 13 0.07 18.60 0.52
CA ASN A 13 0.95 19.39 -0.31
C ASN A 13 2.43 19.13 0.02
N GLY A 14 3.24 18.86 -1.02
CA GLY A 14 4.66 18.53 -0.88
C GLY A 14 4.95 17.11 -0.39
N ARG A 15 3.92 16.26 -0.23
CA ARG A 15 4.07 14.85 0.10
C ARG A 15 4.12 14.00 -1.17
N LYS A 16 4.94 12.95 -1.15
CA LYS A 16 5.01 11.94 -2.20
C LYS A 16 4.42 10.63 -1.69
N ALA A 17 3.47 10.07 -2.45
CA ALA A 17 2.78 8.83 -2.10
C ALA A 17 2.99 7.76 -3.15
N ILE A 18 3.22 6.50 -2.73
CA ILE A 18 3.18 5.34 -3.62
C ILE A 18 1.99 4.47 -3.27
N ILE A 19 1.23 4.08 -4.31
CA ILE A 19 0.02 3.27 -4.17
C ILE A 19 0.15 2.05 -5.07
N THR A 20 0.15 0.84 -4.50
CA THR A 20 0.18 -0.40 -5.27
C THR A 20 -1.23 -0.89 -5.59
N GLY A 21 -1.39 -1.64 -6.69
CA GLY A 21 -2.71 -2.05 -7.16
C GLY A 21 -3.59 -0.89 -7.62
N ALA A 22 -2.97 0.23 -8.03
CA ALA A 22 -3.65 1.49 -8.28
C ALA A 22 -4.36 1.60 -9.64
N SER A 23 -4.34 0.57 -10.47
CA SER A 23 -5.03 0.56 -11.78
C SER A 23 -6.55 0.40 -11.68
N SER A 24 -7.10 0.06 -10.50
CA SER A 24 -8.53 -0.15 -10.29
C SER A 24 -8.90 -0.20 -8.80
N GLY A 25 -10.19 -0.29 -8.48
CA GLY A 25 -10.71 -0.61 -7.15
C GLY A 25 -10.23 0.33 -6.04
N ILE A 26 -9.89 -0.23 -4.88
CA ILE A 26 -9.49 0.51 -3.68
C ILE A 26 -8.21 1.32 -3.92
N GLY A 27 -7.21 0.74 -4.59
CA GLY A 27 -5.96 1.43 -4.88
C GLY A 27 -6.15 2.67 -5.74
N LEU A 28 -7.01 2.59 -6.77
CA LEU A 28 -7.39 3.75 -7.59
C LEU A 28 -8.10 4.83 -6.73
N GLY A 29 -9.07 4.42 -5.90
CA GLY A 29 -9.77 5.35 -5.01
C GLY A 29 -8.81 6.07 -4.06
N CYS A 30 -7.86 5.36 -3.46
CA CYS A 30 -6.83 5.93 -2.62
C CYS A 30 -5.92 6.90 -3.40
N ALA A 31 -5.51 6.54 -4.63
CA ALA A 31 -4.67 7.41 -5.45
C ALA A 31 -5.36 8.74 -5.77
N VAL A 32 -6.63 8.71 -6.16
CA VAL A 32 -7.42 9.92 -6.43
C VAL A 32 -7.56 10.77 -5.17
N ALA A 33 -7.94 10.18 -4.04
CA ALA A 33 -8.13 10.91 -2.78
C ALA A 33 -6.84 11.59 -2.29
N LEU A 34 -5.70 10.89 -2.39
CA LEU A 34 -4.39 11.45 -2.01
C LEU A 34 -3.95 12.57 -2.97
N ALA A 35 -4.21 12.41 -4.27
CA ALA A 35 -3.92 13.45 -5.27
C ALA A 35 -4.78 14.71 -5.05
N GLU A 36 -6.07 14.55 -4.80
CA GLU A 36 -7.00 15.66 -4.49
C GLU A 36 -6.63 16.36 -3.16
N ALA A 37 -6.02 15.64 -2.21
CA ALA A 37 -5.47 16.23 -1.00
C ALA A 37 -4.13 16.98 -1.23
N GLY A 38 -3.58 16.95 -2.45
CA GLY A 38 -2.38 17.69 -2.85
C GLY A 38 -1.08 16.87 -2.91
N ALA A 39 -1.13 15.55 -2.74
CA ALA A 39 0.04 14.70 -2.86
C ALA A 39 0.47 14.52 -4.33
N HIS A 40 1.79 14.36 -4.56
CA HIS A 40 2.29 13.73 -5.78
C HIS A 40 2.13 12.21 -5.66
N VAL A 41 1.29 11.61 -6.49
CA VAL A 41 0.96 10.18 -6.39
C VAL A 41 1.69 9.35 -7.46
N CYS A 42 2.41 8.34 -7.02
CA CYS A 42 3.06 7.33 -7.86
C CYS A 42 2.17 6.08 -7.84
N LEU A 43 1.43 5.88 -8.91
CA LEU A 43 0.54 4.73 -9.08
C LEU A 43 1.34 3.53 -9.56
N SER A 44 1.15 2.40 -8.91
CA SER A 44 1.86 1.17 -9.26
C SER A 44 0.91 0.00 -9.54
N ALA A 45 1.16 -0.70 -10.65
CA ALA A 45 0.47 -1.93 -11.05
C ALA A 45 1.28 -2.70 -12.10
N ARG A 46 0.94 -3.98 -12.31
CA ARG A 46 1.59 -4.84 -13.33
C ARG A 46 1.21 -4.43 -14.76
N ASN A 47 -0.05 -4.04 -14.99
CA ASN A 47 -0.55 -3.68 -16.31
C ASN A 47 -0.31 -2.19 -16.58
N SER A 48 0.79 -1.89 -17.26
CA SER A 48 1.20 -0.53 -17.63
C SER A 48 0.17 0.20 -18.48
N LYS A 49 -0.51 -0.50 -19.42
CA LYS A 49 -1.50 0.12 -20.32
C LYS A 49 -2.69 0.69 -19.55
N ASN A 50 -3.24 -0.05 -18.59
CA ASN A 50 -4.35 0.42 -17.77
C ASN A 50 -3.88 1.49 -16.78
N LEU A 51 -2.68 1.32 -16.21
CA LEU A 51 -2.08 2.25 -15.28
C LEU A 51 -1.90 3.64 -15.91
N ASN A 52 -1.35 3.70 -17.13
CA ASN A 52 -1.13 4.95 -17.84
C ASN A 52 -2.44 5.71 -18.12
N LYS A 53 -3.51 5.01 -18.51
CA LYS A 53 -4.83 5.63 -18.68
C LYS A 53 -5.35 6.28 -17.39
N VAL A 54 -5.12 5.65 -16.25
CA VAL A 54 -5.50 6.20 -14.94
C VAL A 54 -4.69 7.43 -14.62
N VAL A 55 -3.38 7.39 -14.83
CA VAL A 55 -2.49 8.54 -14.61
C VAL A 55 -2.88 9.72 -15.50
N GLU A 56 -3.11 9.50 -16.79
CA GLU A 56 -3.58 10.52 -17.73
C GLU A 56 -4.91 11.15 -17.26
N ALA A 57 -5.85 10.34 -16.76
CA ALA A 57 -7.13 10.85 -16.25
C ALA A 57 -6.97 11.70 -14.97
N ILE A 58 -6.03 11.36 -14.08
CA ILE A 58 -5.70 12.15 -12.90
C ILE A 58 -5.02 13.48 -13.31
N GLN A 59 -4.04 13.40 -14.21
CA GLN A 59 -3.33 14.57 -14.72
C GLN A 59 -4.24 15.53 -15.48
N ALA A 60 -5.24 15.03 -16.21
CA ALA A 60 -6.24 15.84 -16.91
C ALA A 60 -7.10 16.70 -15.94
N LYS A 61 -7.16 16.33 -14.65
CA LYS A 61 -7.76 17.15 -13.59
C LYS A 61 -6.79 18.16 -12.97
N GLY A 62 -5.58 18.30 -13.49
CA GLY A 62 -4.54 19.19 -12.95
C GLY A 62 -3.85 18.63 -11.70
N LEU A 63 -3.98 17.34 -11.40
CA LEU A 63 -3.39 16.69 -10.24
C LEU A 63 -2.05 16.03 -10.62
N ASN A 64 -1.15 15.89 -9.62
CA ASN A 64 0.20 15.36 -9.84
C ASN A 64 0.20 13.83 -9.70
N ALA A 65 0.42 13.13 -10.80
CA ALA A 65 0.46 11.66 -10.84
C ALA A 65 1.54 11.14 -11.79
N GLU A 66 2.14 10.01 -11.46
CA GLU A 66 3.05 9.25 -12.34
C GLU A 66 2.79 7.74 -12.25
N ALA A 67 3.16 7.00 -13.30
CA ALA A 67 3.00 5.57 -13.38
C ALA A 67 4.33 4.85 -13.11
N ILE A 68 4.30 3.82 -12.26
CA ILE A 68 5.43 2.92 -12.01
C ILE A 68 4.96 1.48 -12.25
N THR A 69 5.40 0.85 -13.33
CA THR A 69 5.08 -0.57 -13.57
C THR A 69 5.85 -1.44 -12.60
N LEU A 70 5.13 -2.21 -11.78
CA LEU A 70 5.73 -3.03 -10.73
C LEU A 70 4.86 -4.26 -10.44
N ASP A 71 5.51 -5.41 -10.32
CA ASP A 71 4.96 -6.59 -9.65
C ASP A 71 5.48 -6.63 -8.20
N VAL A 72 4.58 -6.49 -7.24
CA VAL A 72 4.96 -6.46 -5.81
C VAL A 72 5.50 -7.81 -5.31
N SER A 73 5.24 -8.92 -6.00
CA SER A 73 5.81 -10.23 -5.69
C SER A 73 7.32 -10.30 -5.99
N ASP A 74 7.81 -9.45 -6.92
CA ASP A 74 9.24 -9.26 -7.13
C ASP A 74 9.80 -8.27 -6.10
N VAL A 75 10.32 -8.81 -5.01
CA VAL A 75 10.87 -8.02 -3.91
C VAL A 75 12.07 -7.18 -4.33
N LYS A 76 12.92 -7.69 -5.21
CA LYS A 76 14.12 -6.94 -5.67
C LYS A 76 13.72 -5.74 -6.52
N ALA A 77 12.83 -5.93 -7.49
CA ALA A 77 12.30 -4.85 -8.30
C ALA A 77 11.57 -3.82 -7.42
N SER A 78 10.79 -4.26 -6.43
CA SER A 78 10.12 -3.38 -5.47
C SER A 78 11.10 -2.51 -4.68
N GLN A 79 12.17 -3.10 -4.17
CA GLN A 79 13.20 -2.36 -3.43
C GLN A 79 13.93 -1.35 -4.33
N GLU A 80 14.27 -1.73 -5.57
CA GLU A 80 14.90 -0.83 -6.54
C GLU A 80 14.01 0.37 -6.88
N VAL A 81 12.72 0.14 -7.11
CA VAL A 81 11.73 1.20 -7.35
C VAL A 81 11.70 2.19 -6.18
N ILE A 82 11.68 1.71 -4.94
CA ILE A 82 11.67 2.58 -3.75
C ILE A 82 12.96 3.38 -3.63
N LEU A 83 14.11 2.74 -3.87
CA LEU A 83 15.41 3.42 -3.82
C LEU A 83 15.53 4.51 -4.89
N THR A 84 15.07 4.23 -6.10
CA THR A 84 15.21 5.13 -7.26
C THR A 84 14.24 6.30 -7.19
N ASN A 85 13.01 6.07 -6.75
CA ASN A 85 11.92 7.06 -6.81
C ASN A 85 11.57 7.67 -5.44
N GLY A 86 12.11 7.13 -4.35
CA GLY A 86 11.81 7.61 -3.00
C GLY A 86 12.59 8.87 -2.59
N PRO A 87 12.53 9.28 -1.30
CA PRO A 87 11.68 8.68 -0.29
C PRO A 87 10.20 9.01 -0.50
N PHE A 88 9.32 8.05 -0.12
CA PHE A 88 7.87 8.24 -0.14
C PHE A 88 7.37 8.53 1.26
N ASP A 89 6.63 9.63 1.43
CA ASP A 89 6.02 10.02 2.71
C ASP A 89 4.80 9.16 3.07
N VAL A 90 4.14 8.61 2.04
CA VAL A 90 2.93 7.77 2.17
C VAL A 90 3.08 6.51 1.33
N LEU A 91 2.72 5.37 1.92
CA LEU A 91 2.55 4.10 1.21
C LEU A 91 1.11 3.63 1.37
N VAL A 92 0.49 3.18 0.27
CA VAL A 92 -0.74 2.39 0.30
C VAL A 92 -0.50 1.06 -0.39
N ASN A 93 -0.35 0.00 0.38
CA ASN A 93 -0.29 -1.37 -0.12
C ASN A 93 -1.71 -1.88 -0.39
N SER A 94 -2.17 -1.73 -1.64
CA SER A 94 -3.49 -2.20 -2.08
C SER A 94 -3.41 -3.31 -3.14
N ALA A 95 -2.23 -3.66 -3.62
CA ALA A 95 -2.08 -4.85 -4.46
C ALA A 95 -2.46 -6.10 -3.66
N GLY A 96 -3.25 -6.97 -4.26
CA GLY A 96 -3.69 -8.21 -3.61
C GLY A 96 -4.17 -9.23 -4.62
N SER A 97 -4.07 -10.51 -4.23
CA SER A 97 -4.57 -11.68 -4.95
C SER A 97 -5.47 -12.50 -4.03
N ALA A 98 -6.40 -13.22 -4.61
CA ALA A 98 -7.28 -14.13 -3.89
C ALA A 98 -7.70 -15.29 -4.78
N HIS A 99 -7.43 -16.51 -4.35
CA HIS A 99 -7.98 -17.73 -4.90
C HIS A 99 -8.99 -18.31 -3.90
N HIS A 100 -10.21 -18.53 -4.37
CA HIS A 100 -11.31 -19.03 -3.55
C HIS A 100 -11.50 -20.51 -3.83
N THR A 101 -10.90 -21.35 -3.00
CA THR A 101 -10.88 -22.81 -3.16
C THR A 101 -11.16 -23.47 -1.82
N PRO A 102 -11.92 -24.56 -1.76
CA PRO A 102 -12.01 -25.37 -0.53
C PRO A 102 -10.62 -25.72 -0.02
N SER A 103 -10.37 -25.58 1.27
CA SER A 103 -9.02 -25.73 1.84
C SER A 103 -8.40 -27.11 1.60
N LYS A 104 -9.22 -28.16 1.43
CA LYS A 104 -8.76 -29.51 1.07
C LYS A 104 -8.27 -29.64 -0.38
N ASP A 105 -8.64 -28.70 -1.25
CA ASP A 105 -8.34 -28.71 -2.69
C ASP A 105 -7.35 -27.57 -3.07
N THR A 106 -6.88 -26.79 -2.11
CA THR A 106 -5.89 -25.73 -2.36
C THR A 106 -4.59 -26.34 -2.85
N ASN A 107 -4.12 -25.92 -4.01
CA ASN A 107 -2.82 -26.31 -4.55
C ASN A 107 -1.71 -25.35 -4.12
N GLU A 108 -0.45 -25.74 -4.30
CA GLU A 108 0.72 -24.95 -3.90
C GLU A 108 0.83 -23.64 -4.71
N GLU A 109 0.48 -23.65 -6.00
CA GLU A 109 0.56 -22.48 -6.88
C GLU A 109 -0.39 -21.35 -6.41
N ASP A 110 -1.65 -21.68 -6.11
CA ASP A 110 -2.63 -20.74 -5.56
C ASP A 110 -2.23 -20.22 -4.18
N PHE A 111 -1.67 -21.10 -3.34
CA PHE A 111 -1.14 -20.72 -2.04
C PHE A 111 0.01 -19.71 -2.19
N ASP A 112 0.99 -20.03 -3.02
CA ASP A 112 2.19 -19.20 -3.23
C ASP A 112 1.83 -17.86 -3.88
N ASP A 113 0.93 -17.81 -4.87
CA ASP A 113 0.47 -16.56 -5.49
C ASP A 113 -0.12 -15.63 -4.44
N VAL A 114 -1.06 -16.12 -3.63
CA VAL A 114 -1.70 -15.31 -2.59
C VAL A 114 -0.67 -14.84 -1.54
N MET A 115 0.18 -15.72 -1.06
CA MET A 115 1.17 -15.39 -0.02
C MET A 115 2.27 -14.46 -0.55
N ASN A 116 2.71 -14.66 -1.78
CA ASN A 116 3.73 -13.82 -2.40
C ASN A 116 3.24 -12.39 -2.62
N VAL A 117 2.00 -12.22 -3.08
CA VAL A 117 1.44 -10.88 -3.32
C VAL A 117 1.01 -10.23 -2.00
N ASN A 118 0.13 -10.89 -1.23
CA ASN A 118 -0.54 -10.27 -0.08
C ASN A 118 0.36 -10.12 1.14
N LEU A 119 1.28 -11.06 1.36
CA LEU A 119 2.14 -11.05 2.54
C LEU A 119 3.57 -10.63 2.21
N ARG A 120 4.26 -11.42 1.39
CA ARG A 120 5.68 -11.20 1.11
C ARG A 120 5.93 -9.86 0.44
N GLY A 121 5.18 -9.54 -0.62
CA GLY A 121 5.29 -8.28 -1.35
C GLY A 121 4.95 -7.08 -0.47
N ALA A 122 3.81 -7.13 0.24
CA ALA A 122 3.40 -6.06 1.15
C ALA A 122 4.41 -5.82 2.27
N TYR A 123 4.94 -6.88 2.90
CA TYR A 123 5.94 -6.79 3.97
C TYR A 123 7.21 -6.07 3.51
N PHE A 124 7.83 -6.57 2.43
CA PHE A 124 9.10 -6.02 1.96
C PHE A 124 8.98 -4.62 1.33
N LEU A 125 7.85 -4.31 0.73
CA LEU A 125 7.60 -2.95 0.25
C LEU A 125 7.40 -1.97 1.42
N THR A 126 6.65 -2.38 2.46
CA THR A 126 6.50 -1.58 3.69
C THR A 126 7.87 -1.34 4.34
N GLN A 127 8.72 -2.38 4.42
CA GLN A 127 10.07 -2.28 4.96
C GLN A 127 10.95 -1.33 4.14
N ALA A 128 10.93 -1.43 2.80
CA ALA A 128 11.74 -0.60 1.93
C ALA A 128 11.38 0.88 2.06
N VAL A 129 10.08 1.21 2.09
CA VAL A 129 9.62 2.59 2.29
C VAL A 129 10.04 3.12 3.68
N ALA A 130 9.83 2.33 4.74
CA ALA A 130 10.24 2.72 6.09
C ALA A 130 11.75 2.97 6.19
N LYS A 131 12.57 2.09 5.59
CA LYS A 131 14.02 2.25 5.54
C LYS A 131 14.42 3.57 4.88
N GLY A 132 13.82 3.89 3.72
CA GLY A 132 14.06 5.16 3.04
C GLY A 132 13.67 6.37 3.89
N LEU A 133 12.57 6.30 4.63
CA LEU A 133 12.16 7.38 5.55
C LEU A 133 13.14 7.53 6.72
N ILE A 134 13.57 6.43 7.34
CA ILE A 134 14.50 6.44 8.48
C ILE A 134 15.85 7.03 8.06
N GLU A 135 16.41 6.58 6.93
CA GLU A 135 17.68 7.08 6.39
C GLU A 135 17.63 8.58 6.07
N ASN A 136 16.49 9.07 5.62
CA ASN A 136 16.27 10.50 5.31
C ASN A 136 15.73 11.30 6.51
N LYS A 137 15.56 10.69 7.68
CA LYS A 137 15.00 11.31 8.91
C LYS A 137 13.64 11.98 8.65
N LYS A 138 12.80 11.35 7.85
CA LYS A 138 11.47 11.84 7.50
C LYS A 138 10.37 11.04 8.22
N PRO A 139 9.31 11.70 8.68
CA PRO A 139 8.12 11.01 9.15
C PRO A 139 7.34 10.40 7.99
N GLY A 140 6.52 9.38 8.26
CA GLY A 140 5.71 8.75 7.23
C GLY A 140 4.40 8.16 7.70
N SER A 141 3.56 7.77 6.74
CA SER A 141 2.30 7.08 6.97
C SER A 141 2.17 5.90 6.01
N LEU A 142 2.26 4.69 6.53
CA LEU A 142 2.21 3.45 5.77
C LEU A 142 0.89 2.75 6.04
N ILE A 143 0.16 2.40 4.98
CA ILE A 143 -1.18 1.83 5.05
C ILE A 143 -1.20 0.52 4.28
N ASN A 144 -1.56 -0.55 4.97
CA ASN A 144 -1.77 -1.86 4.36
C ASN A 144 -3.27 -2.12 4.24
N ILE A 145 -3.76 -2.39 3.02
CA ILE A 145 -5.16 -2.78 2.82
C ILE A 145 -5.30 -4.23 3.26
N SER A 146 -5.95 -4.41 4.40
CA SER A 146 -6.29 -5.69 4.98
C SER A 146 -7.64 -6.18 4.45
N SER A 147 -8.40 -6.80 5.28
CA SER A 147 -9.74 -7.31 4.98
C SER A 147 -10.43 -7.68 6.29
N GLN A 148 -11.75 -7.75 6.28
CA GLN A 148 -12.51 -8.46 7.30
C GLN A 148 -11.91 -9.86 7.59
N MET A 149 -11.39 -10.53 6.54
CA MET A 149 -10.72 -11.84 6.65
C MET A 149 -9.36 -11.78 7.38
N GLY A 150 -8.88 -10.63 7.77
CA GLY A 150 -7.76 -10.46 8.70
C GLY A 150 -8.15 -10.62 10.17
N HIS A 151 -9.44 -10.74 10.48
CA HIS A 151 -9.99 -10.85 11.83
C HIS A 151 -10.89 -12.07 12.00
N VAL A 152 -11.49 -12.57 10.90
CA VAL A 152 -12.40 -13.73 10.91
C VAL A 152 -12.04 -14.69 9.77
N GLY A 153 -12.58 -15.92 9.84
CA GLY A 153 -12.50 -16.89 8.74
C GLY A 153 -13.69 -16.79 7.79
N GLY A 154 -13.56 -17.40 6.61
CA GLY A 154 -14.63 -17.54 5.63
C GLY A 154 -14.51 -18.83 4.85
N ILE A 155 -15.63 -19.32 4.32
CA ILE A 155 -15.67 -20.52 3.48
C ILE A 155 -14.81 -20.26 2.23
N ASP A 156 -14.00 -21.24 1.84
CA ASP A 156 -13.09 -21.20 0.68
C ASP A 156 -12.05 -20.04 0.70
N ARG A 157 -11.70 -19.58 1.90
CA ARG A 157 -10.80 -18.41 2.07
C ARG A 157 -9.62 -18.68 2.99
N ALA A 158 -9.25 -19.94 3.21
CA ALA A 158 -8.22 -20.28 4.20
C ALA A 158 -6.90 -19.53 3.94
N VAL A 159 -6.35 -19.62 2.73
CA VAL A 159 -5.08 -18.95 2.38
C VAL A 159 -5.20 -17.43 2.41
N TYR A 160 -6.29 -16.89 1.85
CA TYR A 160 -6.53 -15.45 1.87
C TYR A 160 -6.66 -14.92 3.31
N SER A 161 -7.43 -15.61 4.17
CA SER A 161 -7.56 -15.24 5.59
C SER A 161 -6.20 -15.29 6.29
N ALA A 162 -5.43 -16.36 6.08
CA ALA A 162 -4.08 -16.48 6.64
C ALA A 162 -3.19 -15.30 6.22
N SER A 163 -3.19 -14.93 4.94
CA SER A 163 -2.41 -13.80 4.43
C SER A 163 -2.84 -12.48 5.09
N LYS A 164 -4.13 -12.23 5.26
CA LYS A 164 -4.65 -11.00 5.86
C LYS A 164 -4.45 -10.93 7.37
N HIS A 165 -4.54 -12.04 8.10
CA HIS A 165 -4.13 -12.12 9.51
C HIS A 165 -2.63 -11.80 9.68
N ALA A 166 -1.79 -12.30 8.76
CA ALA A 166 -0.37 -12.00 8.78
C ALA A 166 -0.10 -10.50 8.52
N VAL A 167 -0.86 -9.85 7.61
CA VAL A 167 -0.80 -8.39 7.37
C VAL A 167 -1.13 -7.62 8.65
N GLU A 168 -2.19 -8.00 9.38
CA GLU A 168 -2.53 -7.41 10.67
C GLU A 168 -1.40 -7.57 11.69
N GLY A 169 -0.79 -8.77 11.73
CA GLY A 169 0.30 -9.09 12.66
C GLY A 169 1.53 -8.24 12.44
N PHE A 170 2.09 -8.25 11.22
CA PHE A 170 3.30 -7.48 10.96
C PHE A 170 3.08 -5.97 11.02
N THR A 171 1.88 -5.48 10.66
CA THR A 171 1.56 -4.05 10.77
C THR A 171 1.66 -3.57 12.21
N LYS A 172 1.13 -4.33 13.18
CA LYS A 172 1.20 -4.00 14.60
C LYS A 172 2.65 -3.97 15.11
N ALA A 173 3.46 -4.96 14.72
CA ALA A 173 4.87 -5.02 15.09
C ALA A 173 5.65 -3.82 14.53
N MET A 174 5.53 -3.56 13.22
CA MET A 174 6.20 -2.45 12.55
C MET A 174 5.75 -1.08 13.09
N ALA A 175 4.49 -0.93 13.49
CA ALA A 175 4.00 0.31 14.11
C ALA A 175 4.71 0.63 15.43
N ILE A 176 4.99 -0.40 16.24
CA ILE A 176 5.74 -0.26 17.50
C ILE A 176 7.22 0.03 17.23
N GLU A 177 7.83 -0.73 16.32
CA GLU A 177 9.26 -0.60 16.01
C GLU A 177 9.60 0.76 15.40
N TRP A 178 8.74 1.31 14.56
CA TRP A 178 9.02 2.54 13.80
C TRP A 178 8.35 3.80 14.37
N GLY A 179 7.55 3.66 15.42
CA GLY A 179 6.99 4.79 16.18
C GLY A 179 8.03 5.83 16.60
N PRO A 180 9.20 5.42 17.15
CA PRO A 180 10.28 6.36 17.52
C PRO A 180 10.83 7.20 16.35
N TYR A 181 10.65 6.77 15.10
CA TYR A 181 11.03 7.51 13.89
C TYR A 181 9.90 8.37 13.33
N ASN A 182 8.77 8.52 14.05
CA ASN A 182 7.56 9.19 13.58
C ASN A 182 6.97 8.56 12.30
N ILE A 183 7.11 7.24 12.14
CA ILE A 183 6.48 6.48 11.07
C ILE A 183 5.29 5.72 11.66
N ARG A 184 4.11 6.01 11.12
CA ARG A 184 2.86 5.32 11.49
C ARG A 184 2.60 4.20 10.51
N VAL A 185 2.24 3.02 11.00
CA VAL A 185 1.86 1.88 10.17
C VAL A 185 0.48 1.41 10.61
N ASN A 186 -0.46 1.34 9.67
CA ASN A 186 -1.86 1.00 9.96
C ASN A 186 -2.42 0.05 8.91
N THR A 187 -3.48 -0.67 9.27
CA THR A 187 -4.33 -1.40 8.33
C THR A 187 -5.66 -0.68 8.13
N ILE A 188 -6.26 -0.93 6.96
CA ILE A 188 -7.66 -0.60 6.65
C ILE A 188 -8.33 -1.91 6.19
N CYS A 189 -9.49 -2.27 6.79
CA CYS A 189 -10.26 -3.47 6.47
C CYS A 189 -11.75 -3.15 6.31
#